data_d38285232b4da73428c070d6be0b89ca
#
_entry.id   d38285232b4da73428c070d6be0b89ca
#
_cell.length_a   1.000
_cell.length_b   1.000
_cell.length_c   1.000
_cell.angle_alpha   90.00
_cell.angle_beta   90.00
_cell.angle_gamma   90.00
#
_symmetry.space_group_name_H-M   'P 1'
#
loop_
_entity.id
_entity.type
_entity.pdbx_description
1 polymer ?
#
loop_
_entity_poly.entity_id
_entity_poly.type
_entity_poly.pdbx_seq_one_letter_code
_entity_poly.pdbx_strand_id
1 'polypeptide(L)'
;MSDHPTDFVGSVEDAITSSVKDRIPDAVVAVSGGGGHYRIDVVSAVFAGKSPLERQRLVLSAIKHLINGERAPVHAVDALTTRTP
;
A
#
# COMPACT_ATOMS: atom_id res chain seq x y z
N MET A 1 9.46 17.77 3.21
CA MET A 1 8.93 18.16 1.90
C MET A 1 9.30 17.10 0.87
N SER A 2 8.39 16.77 0.00
CA SER A 2 8.65 15.80 -1.05
C SER A 2 9.45 16.43 -2.17
N ASP A 3 10.49 15.73 -2.65
CA ASP A 3 11.35 16.22 -3.72
C ASP A 3 10.93 15.73 -5.10
N HIS A 4 9.99 14.78 -5.18
CA HIS A 4 9.51 14.30 -6.47
C HIS A 4 8.18 14.95 -6.84
N PRO A 5 7.92 15.17 -8.14
CA PRO A 5 6.67 15.78 -8.56
C PRO A 5 5.49 14.86 -8.33
N THR A 6 4.47 15.36 -7.66
CA THR A 6 3.22 14.66 -7.46
C THR A 6 2.09 15.67 -7.27
N ASP A 7 0.89 15.30 -7.68
CA ASP A 7 -0.31 16.08 -7.43
C ASP A 7 -0.96 15.72 -6.09
N PHE A 8 -0.40 14.75 -5.40
CA PHE A 8 -0.92 14.30 -4.13
C PHE A 8 -0.67 15.30 -3.01
N VAL A 9 -1.69 15.59 -2.23
CA VAL A 9 -1.62 16.49 -1.07
C VAL A 9 -1.91 15.68 0.18
N GLY A 10 -1.02 15.77 1.17
CA GLY A 10 -1.14 15.08 2.44
C GLY A 10 -0.08 13.99 2.61
N SER A 11 -0.29 13.11 3.60
CA SER A 11 0.63 12.01 3.88
C SER A 11 0.37 10.85 2.94
N VAL A 12 1.39 10.44 2.20
CA VAL A 12 1.32 9.27 1.33
C VAL A 12 1.16 7.99 2.16
N GLU A 13 1.84 7.92 3.30
CA GLU A 13 1.70 6.77 4.20
C GLU A 13 0.27 6.62 4.71
N ASP A 14 -0.38 7.71 5.09
CA ASP A 14 -1.76 7.70 5.52
C ASP A 14 -2.70 7.29 4.37
N ALA A 15 -2.43 7.76 3.17
CA ALA A 15 -3.22 7.39 2.00
C ALA A 15 -3.12 5.90 1.69
N ILE A 16 -1.91 5.33 1.79
CA ILE A 16 -1.71 3.89 1.61
C ILE A 16 -2.49 3.13 2.68
N THR A 17 -2.34 3.52 3.94
CA THR A 17 -3.01 2.87 5.06
C THR A 17 -4.53 2.90 4.90
N SER A 18 -5.09 4.07 4.62
CA SER A 18 -6.53 4.23 4.44
C SER A 18 -7.07 3.42 3.27
N SER A 19 -6.34 3.42 2.16
CA SER A 19 -6.74 2.68 0.97
C SER A 19 -6.76 1.18 1.19
N VAL A 20 -5.76 0.66 1.91
CA VAL A 20 -5.73 -0.77 2.27
C VAL A 20 -6.88 -1.10 3.20
N LYS A 21 -7.14 -0.29 4.22
CA LYS A 21 -8.23 -0.53 5.18
C LYS A 21 -9.61 -0.43 4.54
N ASP A 22 -9.77 0.42 3.55
CA ASP A 22 -11.05 0.52 2.81
C ASP A 22 -11.36 -0.80 2.10
N ARG A 23 -10.35 -1.46 1.57
CA ARG A 23 -10.51 -2.73 0.86
C ARG A 23 -10.51 -3.92 1.82
N ILE A 24 -9.75 -3.84 2.91
CA ILE A 24 -9.54 -4.90 3.89
C ILE A 24 -9.80 -4.30 5.28
N PRO A 25 -11.06 -4.26 5.73
CA PRO A 25 -11.43 -3.51 6.94
C PRO A 25 -10.74 -3.92 8.23
N ASP A 26 -10.36 -5.21 8.38
CA ASP A 26 -9.66 -5.68 9.56
C ASP A 26 -8.14 -5.51 9.49
N ALA A 27 -7.61 -4.93 8.42
CA ALA A 27 -6.18 -4.87 8.20
C ALA A 27 -5.46 -4.05 9.25
N VAL A 28 -4.34 -4.59 9.73
CA VAL A 28 -3.33 -3.82 10.46
C VAL A 28 -2.22 -3.53 9.47
N VAL A 29 -1.98 -2.27 9.22
CA VAL A 29 -1.09 -1.81 8.16
C VAL A 29 0.07 -1.03 8.74
N ALA A 30 1.29 -1.37 8.35
CA ALA A 30 2.49 -0.61 8.67
C ALA A 30 3.15 -0.19 7.37
N VAL A 31 3.40 1.09 7.22
CA VAL A 31 4.02 1.66 6.02
C VAL A 31 5.27 2.41 6.44
N SER A 32 6.35 2.21 5.71
CA SER A 32 7.58 2.97 5.88
C SER A 32 8.16 3.33 4.52
N GLY A 33 9.10 4.29 4.51
CA GLY A 33 9.74 4.73 3.28
C GLY A 33 9.57 6.21 3.02
N GLY A 34 9.79 6.61 1.79
CA GLY A 34 9.68 8.00 1.36
C GLY A 34 10.23 8.16 -0.05
N GLY A 35 10.09 9.38 -0.60
CA GLY A 35 10.59 9.66 -1.93
C GLY A 35 9.93 8.83 -3.04
N GLY A 36 8.71 8.36 -2.81
CA GLY A 36 8.00 7.51 -3.78
C GLY A 36 8.27 6.02 -3.63
N HIS A 37 9.16 5.60 -2.71
CA HIS A 37 9.51 4.20 -2.46
C HIS A 37 9.02 3.78 -1.09
N TYR A 38 8.17 2.75 -1.03
CA TYR A 38 7.52 2.36 0.22
C TYR A 38 7.61 0.87 0.49
N ARG A 39 7.61 0.56 1.79
CA ARG A 39 7.49 -0.82 2.30
C ARG A 39 6.16 -0.91 3.02
N ILE A 40 5.43 -1.97 2.77
CA ILE A 40 4.08 -2.15 3.30
C ILE A 40 3.95 -3.53 3.94
N ASP A 41 3.52 -3.54 5.20
CA ASP A 41 3.17 -4.77 5.93
C ASP A 41 1.67 -4.76 6.17
N VAL A 42 0.99 -5.86 5.84
CA VAL A 42 -0.44 -6.00 6.07
C VAL A 42 -0.75 -7.30 6.81
N VAL A 43 -1.46 -7.21 7.90
CA VAL A 43 -1.94 -8.36 8.67
C VAL A 43 -3.47 -8.37 8.58
N SER A 44 -4.04 -9.47 8.12
CA SER A 44 -5.49 -9.61 8.00
C SER A 44 -5.90 -11.07 7.95
N ALA A 45 -7.04 -11.38 8.58
CA ALA A 45 -7.63 -12.71 8.51
C ALA A 45 -8.05 -13.10 7.09
N VAL A 46 -8.26 -12.12 6.21
CA VAL A 46 -8.67 -12.36 4.82
C VAL A 46 -7.62 -13.14 4.03
N PHE A 47 -6.38 -13.12 4.46
CA PHE A 47 -5.29 -13.80 3.78
C PHE A 47 -5.28 -15.32 3.98
N ALA A 48 -6.05 -15.82 4.95
CA ALA A 48 -6.13 -17.25 5.18
C ALA A 48 -6.63 -17.97 3.92
N GLY A 49 -5.94 -19.05 3.53
CA GLY A 49 -6.30 -19.82 2.36
C GLY A 49 -5.92 -19.20 1.02
N LYS A 50 -5.33 -18.02 1.01
CA LYS A 50 -4.88 -17.37 -0.23
C LYS A 50 -3.40 -17.62 -0.46
N SER A 51 -3.03 -17.78 -1.74
CA SER A 51 -1.62 -17.90 -2.14
C SER A 51 -0.89 -16.56 -1.93
N PRO A 52 0.44 -16.57 -1.85
CA PRO A 52 1.20 -15.32 -1.77
C PRO A 52 0.86 -14.35 -2.91
N LEU A 53 0.67 -14.85 -4.12
CA LEU A 53 0.33 -14.01 -5.26
C LEU A 53 -1.06 -13.38 -5.11
N GLU A 54 -2.04 -14.13 -4.65
CA GLU A 54 -3.39 -13.61 -4.41
C GLU A 54 -3.39 -12.53 -3.33
N ARG A 55 -2.64 -12.73 -2.26
CA ARG A 55 -2.48 -11.75 -1.18
C ARG A 55 -1.88 -10.46 -1.70
N GLN A 56 -0.81 -10.57 -2.47
CA GLN A 56 -0.12 -9.43 -3.06
C GLN A 56 -1.05 -8.66 -3.99
N ARG A 57 -1.78 -9.36 -4.85
CA ARG A 57 -2.72 -8.73 -5.78
C ARG A 57 -3.83 -7.98 -5.05
N LEU A 58 -4.33 -8.55 -3.96
CA LEU A 58 -5.38 -7.91 -3.18
C LEU A 58 -4.90 -6.57 -2.61
N VAL A 59 -3.71 -6.54 -2.00
CA VAL A 59 -3.16 -5.32 -1.44
C VAL A 59 -2.83 -4.30 -2.54
N LEU A 60 -2.17 -4.72 -3.60
CA LEU A 60 -1.80 -3.81 -4.68
C LEU A 60 -3.02 -3.24 -5.39
N SER A 61 -4.11 -4.01 -5.51
CA SER A 61 -5.35 -3.49 -6.10
C SER A 61 -5.95 -2.37 -5.24
N ALA A 62 -5.77 -2.44 -3.94
CA ALA A 62 -6.29 -1.43 -3.02
C ALA A 62 -5.59 -0.07 -3.18
N ILE A 63 -4.32 -0.07 -3.58
CA ILE A 63 -3.52 1.15 -3.72
C ILE A 63 -3.18 1.49 -5.18
N LYS A 64 -3.82 0.83 -6.12
CA LYS A 64 -3.55 1.03 -7.54
C LYS A 64 -3.64 2.50 -7.96
N HIS A 65 -4.64 3.22 -7.45
CA HIS A 65 -4.84 4.63 -7.74
C HIS A 65 -3.70 5.53 -7.23
N LEU A 66 -2.87 5.04 -6.32
CA LEU A 66 -1.72 5.77 -5.79
C LEU A 66 -0.44 5.47 -6.56
N ILE A 67 -0.44 4.45 -7.41
CA ILE A 67 0.72 3.99 -8.17
C ILE A 67 0.63 4.40 -9.64
N ASN A 68 -0.57 4.41 -10.21
CA ASN A 68 -0.77 4.66 -11.63
C ASN A 68 -0.61 6.14 -11.97
N GLY A 69 0.04 6.41 -13.11
CA GLY A 69 0.22 7.75 -13.65
C GLY A 69 1.61 8.31 -13.37
N GLU A 70 2.03 9.25 -14.19
CA GLU A 70 3.37 9.83 -14.12
C GLU A 70 3.59 10.63 -12.84
N ARG A 71 2.52 11.17 -12.27
CA ARG A 71 2.58 12.02 -11.07
C ARG A 71 2.04 11.32 -9.83
N ALA A 72 1.96 10.01 -9.88
CA ALA A 72 1.48 9.22 -8.75
C ALA A 72 2.43 9.35 -7.56
N PRO A 73 1.92 9.42 -6.31
CA PRO A 73 2.75 9.58 -5.13
C PRO A 73 3.59 8.35 -4.81
N VAL A 74 3.18 7.16 -5.24
CA VAL A 74 3.92 5.92 -5.04
C VAL A 74 4.56 5.50 -6.36
N HIS A 75 5.89 5.59 -6.44
CA HIS A 75 6.63 5.14 -7.62
C HIS A 75 6.89 3.64 -7.58
N ALA A 76 7.19 3.12 -6.39
CA ALA A 76 7.50 1.70 -6.23
C ALA A 76 7.13 1.21 -4.84
N VAL A 77 6.68 -0.04 -4.78
CA VAL A 77 6.54 -0.79 -3.54
C VAL A 77 7.77 -1.69 -3.44
N ASP A 78 8.74 -1.28 -2.65
CA ASP A 78 10.02 -1.99 -2.53
C ASP A 78 9.89 -3.33 -1.81
N ALA A 79 8.95 -3.42 -0.88
CA ALA A 79 8.66 -4.65 -0.17
C ALA A 79 7.19 -4.66 0.25
N LEU A 80 6.57 -5.81 0.12
CA LEU A 80 5.20 -6.03 0.56
C LEU A 80 5.14 -7.35 1.30
N THR A 81 4.74 -7.32 2.57
CA THR A 81 4.51 -8.52 3.34
C THR A 81 3.04 -8.64 3.73
N THR A 82 2.54 -9.84 3.71
CA THR A 82 1.14 -10.15 4.06
C THR A 82 1.12 -11.33 5.02
N ARG A 83 0.37 -11.20 6.10
CA ARG A 83 0.30 -12.24 7.13
C ARG A 83 -1.12 -12.35 7.67
N THR A 84 -1.45 -13.54 8.15
CA THR A 84 -2.64 -13.72 9.00
C THR A 84 -2.29 -13.35 10.44
N PRO A 85 -3.29 -12.95 11.22
CA PRO A 85 -3.07 -12.64 12.65
C PRO A 85 -2.58 -13.83 13.45
#